data_98318e2adeeaa24c53efad004b101eff
#
_entry.id   98318e2adeeaa24c53efad004b101eff
#
_cell.length_a   1.000
_cell.length_b   1.000
_cell.length_c   1.000
_cell.angle_alpha   90.00
_cell.angle_beta   90.00
_cell.angle_gamma   90.00
#
_symmetry.space_group_name_H-M   'P 1'
#
loop_
_entity.id
_entity.type
_entity.pdbx_description
1 polymer ?
#
loop_
_entity_poly.entity_id
_entity_poly.type
_entity_poly.pdbx_seq_one_letter_code
_entity_poly.pdbx_strand_id
1 'polypeptide(L)'
;MTVRNVSVLILYDHENRILLQHRTKDAPTFPDYWGFFGGTIEEGESAEQAVKREAIEELGYELTNPRPFTARRFVYRGNDHLMHVFIERYDGRPLILREGQDMGWFRASETSDLMMNEHDRSVVEEMKHIFDS
;
A
#
# COMPACT_ATOMS: atom_id res chain seq x y z
N MET A 1 -2.62 25.68 1.36
CA MET A 1 -1.71 24.57 1.00
C MET A 1 -2.52 23.37 0.54
N THR A 2 -2.11 22.79 -0.56
CA THR A 2 -2.83 21.67 -1.14
C THR A 2 -2.32 20.37 -0.51
N VAL A 3 -3.24 19.56 -0.02
CA VAL A 3 -2.91 18.21 0.46
C VAL A 3 -3.04 17.25 -0.72
N ARG A 4 -2.03 16.43 -0.94
CA ARG A 4 -2.06 15.38 -1.97
C ARG A 4 -2.66 14.13 -1.36
N ASN A 5 -3.79 13.68 -1.92
CA ASN A 5 -4.48 12.50 -1.44
C ASN A 5 -4.01 11.27 -2.21
N VAL A 6 -3.63 10.23 -1.49
CA VAL A 6 -3.24 8.95 -2.08
C VAL A 6 -4.05 7.83 -1.45
N SER A 7 -4.30 6.79 -2.22
CA SER A 7 -4.96 5.57 -1.75
C SER A 7 -4.02 4.41 -1.91
N VAL A 8 -3.87 3.60 -0.86
CA VAL A 8 -3.00 2.44 -0.88
C VAL A 8 -3.75 1.20 -0.43
N LEU A 9 -3.26 0.06 -0.90
CA LEU A 9 -3.87 -1.24 -0.67
C LEU A 9 -2.94 -2.14 0.12
N ILE A 10 -3.51 -2.84 1.09
CA ILE A 10 -2.85 -3.95 1.75
C ILE A 10 -3.70 -5.20 1.50
N LEU A 11 -3.21 -6.10 0.65
CA LEU A 11 -3.77 -7.45 0.55
C LEU A 11 -3.15 -8.28 1.65
N TYR A 12 -3.96 -9.11 2.31
CA TYR A 12 -3.45 -10.05 3.31
C TYR A 12 -3.96 -11.46 2.99
N ASP A 13 -3.10 -12.44 3.20
CA ASP A 13 -3.41 -13.83 2.86
C ASP A 13 -3.95 -14.62 4.07
N HIS A 14 -4.18 -15.90 3.87
CA HIS A 14 -4.74 -16.78 4.90
C HIS A 14 -3.81 -17.01 6.10
N GLU A 15 -2.55 -16.60 5.99
CA GLU A 15 -1.60 -16.65 7.10
C GLU A 15 -1.32 -15.26 7.68
N ASN A 16 -2.15 -14.29 7.34
CA ASN A 16 -2.02 -12.89 7.76
C ASN A 16 -0.69 -12.25 7.31
N ARG A 17 -0.17 -12.70 6.17
CA ARG A 17 0.96 -12.06 5.52
C ARG A 17 0.43 -10.95 4.61
N ILE A 18 1.16 -9.86 4.54
CA ILE A 18 0.77 -8.71 3.73
C ILE A 18 1.64 -8.63 2.48
N LEU A 19 1.05 -8.15 1.40
CA LEU A 19 1.76 -7.99 0.13
C LEU A 19 2.40 -6.60 0.08
N LEU A 20 3.71 -6.56 -0.14
CA LEU A 20 4.46 -5.33 -0.30
C LEU A 20 5.16 -5.32 -1.66
N GLN A 21 5.34 -4.13 -2.22
CA GLN A 21 6.14 -3.95 -3.43
C GLN A 21 7.52 -3.41 -3.08
N HIS A 22 8.51 -3.82 -3.85
CA HIS A 22 9.83 -3.21 -3.83
C HIS A 22 9.86 -2.18 -4.97
N ARG A 23 9.93 -0.91 -4.63
CA ARG A 23 9.90 0.18 -5.61
C ARG A 23 11.19 0.17 -6.42
N THR A 24 11.12 0.65 -7.66
CA THR A 24 12.30 0.71 -8.53
C THR A 24 13.29 1.75 -8.01
N LYS A 25 14.55 1.61 -8.43
CA LYS A 25 15.61 2.54 -8.02
C LYS A 25 15.43 3.94 -8.59
N ASP A 26 14.64 4.07 -9.66
CA ASP A 26 14.34 5.34 -10.31
C ASP A 26 12.92 5.85 -10.02
N ALA A 27 12.25 5.28 -9.03
CA ALA A 27 10.90 5.72 -8.67
C ALA A 27 10.91 7.20 -8.25
N PRO A 28 9.88 7.97 -8.64
CA PRO A 28 9.84 9.40 -8.32
C PRO A 28 9.66 9.69 -6.83
N THR A 29 9.11 8.73 -6.08
CA THR A 29 8.95 8.84 -4.62
C THR A 29 9.53 7.61 -3.96
N PHE A 30 10.27 7.79 -2.89
CA PHE A 30 10.88 6.72 -2.09
C PHE A 30 11.53 5.62 -2.97
N PRO A 31 12.52 5.97 -3.84
CA PRO A 31 13.14 4.98 -4.70
C PRO A 31 13.83 3.87 -3.90
N ASP A 32 13.71 2.64 -4.40
CA ASP A 32 14.31 1.44 -3.81
C ASP A 32 13.78 1.05 -2.42
N TYR A 33 12.68 1.67 -1.99
CA TYR A 33 11.99 1.32 -0.74
C TYR A 33 10.95 0.23 -0.98
N TRP A 34 10.65 -0.52 0.08
CA TRP A 34 9.49 -1.38 0.13
C TRP A 34 8.28 -0.59 0.65
N GLY A 35 7.10 -0.87 0.13
CA GLY A 35 5.90 -0.16 0.54
C GLY A 35 4.63 -0.79 0.00
N PHE A 36 3.52 -0.07 0.15
CA PHE A 36 2.22 -0.54 -0.31
C PHE A 36 2.03 -0.24 -1.79
N PHE A 37 1.12 -0.98 -2.41
CA PHE A 37 0.61 -0.64 -3.75
C PHE A 37 -0.41 0.48 -3.62
N GLY A 38 -0.50 1.33 -4.62
CA GLY A 38 -1.45 2.42 -4.66
C GLY A 38 -0.91 3.63 -5.39
N GLY A 39 -1.62 4.73 -5.28
CA GLY A 39 -1.20 5.97 -5.94
C GLY A 39 -2.15 7.12 -5.67
N THR A 40 -1.96 8.18 -6.43
CA THR A 40 -2.70 9.43 -6.30
C THR A 40 -4.19 9.23 -6.61
N ILE A 41 -5.03 9.82 -5.77
CA ILE A 41 -6.47 9.91 -6.03
C ILE A 41 -6.66 11.00 -7.10
N GLU A 42 -7.28 10.63 -8.21
CA GLU A 42 -7.51 11.57 -9.31
C GLU A 42 -8.74 12.44 -9.03
N GLU A 43 -8.82 13.57 -9.72
CA GLU A 43 -9.95 14.48 -9.60
C GLU A 43 -11.25 13.74 -9.91
N GLY A 44 -12.25 13.89 -9.04
CA GLY A 44 -13.53 13.24 -9.20
C GLY A 44 -13.59 11.81 -8.69
N GLU A 45 -12.45 11.24 -8.26
CA GLU A 45 -12.41 9.89 -7.68
C GLU A 45 -12.58 9.93 -6.17
N SER A 46 -13.28 8.93 -5.62
CA SER A 46 -13.21 8.66 -4.20
C SER A 46 -11.93 7.86 -3.89
N ALA A 47 -11.56 7.80 -2.62
CA ALA A 47 -10.42 6.98 -2.19
C ALA A 47 -10.62 5.51 -2.56
N GLU A 48 -11.84 4.99 -2.40
CA GLU A 48 -12.16 3.60 -2.76
C GLU A 48 -12.04 3.37 -4.27
N GLN A 49 -12.55 4.30 -5.08
CA GLN A 49 -12.43 4.20 -6.54
C GLN A 49 -10.97 4.19 -6.97
N ALA A 50 -10.17 5.04 -6.35
CA ALA A 50 -8.74 5.13 -6.66
C ALA A 50 -8.00 3.83 -6.32
N VAL A 51 -8.25 3.24 -5.15
CA VAL A 51 -7.56 2.00 -4.77
C VAL A 51 -7.96 0.84 -5.68
N LYS A 52 -9.22 0.78 -6.12
CA LYS A 52 -9.66 -0.24 -7.08
C LYS A 52 -8.97 -0.08 -8.42
N ARG A 53 -8.86 1.14 -8.92
CA ARG A 53 -8.16 1.43 -10.18
C ARG A 53 -6.69 1.08 -10.08
N GLU A 54 -6.02 1.51 -9.02
CA GLU A 54 -4.59 1.25 -8.82
C GLU A 54 -4.30 -0.25 -8.71
N ALA A 55 -5.16 -1.01 -8.04
CA ALA A 55 -4.97 -2.46 -7.94
C ALA A 55 -5.01 -3.13 -9.32
N ILE A 56 -5.89 -2.68 -10.21
CA ILE A 56 -5.94 -3.19 -11.57
C ILE A 56 -4.68 -2.79 -12.34
N GLU A 57 -4.28 -1.52 -12.25
CA GLU A 57 -3.10 -1.01 -12.97
C GLU A 57 -1.81 -1.67 -12.52
N GLU A 58 -1.65 -1.90 -11.23
CA GLU A 58 -0.38 -2.36 -10.66
C GLU A 58 -0.28 -3.87 -10.50
N LEU A 59 -1.42 -4.55 -10.27
CA LEU A 59 -1.45 -5.98 -9.97
C LEU A 59 -2.37 -6.79 -10.89
N GLY A 60 -3.13 -6.15 -11.77
CA GLY A 60 -4.13 -6.85 -12.55
C GLY A 60 -5.19 -7.52 -11.69
N TYR A 61 -5.45 -7.00 -10.50
CA TYR A 61 -6.31 -7.61 -9.51
C TYR A 61 -7.52 -6.71 -9.23
N GLU A 62 -8.72 -7.26 -9.45
CA GLU A 62 -9.95 -6.53 -9.19
C GLU A 62 -10.38 -6.72 -7.73
N LEU A 63 -10.36 -5.63 -6.95
CA LEU A 63 -10.80 -5.67 -5.56
C LEU A 63 -12.31 -5.87 -5.48
N THR A 64 -12.78 -6.71 -4.57
CA THR A 64 -14.20 -7.01 -4.41
C THR A 64 -14.82 -6.24 -3.25
N ASN A 65 -14.07 -6.04 -2.16
CA ASN A 65 -14.58 -5.34 -0.99
C ASN A 65 -13.44 -4.69 -0.21
N PRO A 66 -12.79 -3.67 -0.76
CA PRO A 66 -11.73 -2.99 -0.03
C PRO A 66 -12.34 -2.23 1.16
N ARG A 67 -11.82 -2.51 2.36
CA ARG A 67 -12.32 -1.89 3.59
C ARG A 67 -11.33 -0.84 4.07
N PRO A 68 -11.82 0.37 4.44
CA PRO A 68 -10.95 1.37 5.05
C PRO A 68 -10.33 0.82 6.34
N PHE A 69 -9.03 0.95 6.48
CA PHE A 69 -8.32 0.52 7.66
C PHE A 69 -7.86 1.69 8.50
N THR A 70 -7.13 2.63 7.90
CA THR A 70 -6.62 3.81 8.59
C THR A 70 -6.24 4.89 7.59
N ALA A 71 -5.85 6.05 8.10
CA ALA A 71 -5.28 7.12 7.29
C ALA A 71 -4.06 7.68 8.02
N ARG A 72 -3.08 8.16 7.26
CA ARG A 72 -1.85 8.76 7.80
C ARG A 72 -1.52 10.02 7.03
N ARG A 73 -1.14 11.06 7.75
CA ARG A 73 -0.56 12.26 7.14
C ARG A 73 0.94 12.15 7.14
N PHE A 74 1.56 12.62 6.08
CA PHE A 74 3.02 12.70 6.01
C PHE A 74 3.43 13.85 5.11
N VAL A 75 4.67 14.31 5.27
CA VAL A 75 5.26 15.34 4.42
C VAL A 75 6.38 14.68 3.61
N TYR A 76 6.37 14.91 2.30
CA TYR A 76 7.43 14.42 1.43
C TYR A 76 7.83 15.56 0.49
N ARG A 77 9.12 15.94 0.56
CA ARG A 77 9.70 17.04 -0.24
C ARG A 77 8.86 18.33 -0.14
N GLY A 78 8.44 18.66 1.09
CA GLY A 78 7.69 19.89 1.36
C GLY A 78 6.21 19.84 0.99
N ASN A 79 5.69 18.71 0.54
CA ASN A 79 4.28 18.55 0.20
C ASN A 79 3.56 17.71 1.25
N ASP A 80 2.40 18.19 1.71
CA ASP A 80 1.53 17.44 2.61
C ASP A 80 0.81 16.35 1.84
N HIS A 81 0.75 15.18 2.44
CA HIS A 81 0.03 14.02 1.88
C HIS A 81 -0.93 13.47 2.91
N LEU A 82 -2.06 12.97 2.42
CA LEU A 82 -2.99 12.17 3.21
C LEU A 82 -3.12 10.82 2.52
N MET A 83 -2.68 9.77 3.21
CA MET A 83 -2.69 8.40 2.70
C MET A 83 -3.87 7.64 3.28
N HIS A 84 -4.80 7.23 2.42
CA HIS A 84 -5.93 6.38 2.80
C HIS A 84 -5.52 4.93 2.61
N VAL A 85 -5.62 4.12 3.65
CA VAL A 85 -5.19 2.72 3.62
C VAL A 85 -6.41 1.82 3.63
N PHE A 86 -6.50 0.96 2.62
CA PHE A 86 -7.56 -0.06 2.50
C PHE A 86 -6.95 -1.44 2.68
N ILE A 87 -7.72 -2.35 3.26
CA ILE A 87 -7.32 -3.75 3.38
C ILE A 87 -8.36 -4.62 2.69
N GLU A 88 -7.89 -5.72 2.10
CA GLU A 88 -8.76 -6.75 1.54
C GLU A 88 -8.07 -8.10 1.65
N ARG A 89 -8.84 -9.13 1.98
CA ARG A 89 -8.32 -10.49 2.02
C ARG A 89 -8.07 -10.99 0.59
N TYR A 90 -6.85 -11.46 0.35
CA TYR A 90 -6.48 -12.06 -0.93
C TYR A 90 -7.24 -13.37 -1.12
N ASP A 91 -7.84 -13.56 -2.29
CA ASP A 91 -8.67 -14.72 -2.59
C ASP A 91 -8.00 -15.78 -3.47
N GLY A 92 -6.72 -15.60 -3.79
CA GLY A 92 -5.95 -16.57 -4.57
C GLY A 92 -5.95 -16.34 -6.08
N ARG A 93 -6.70 -15.36 -6.59
CA ARG A 93 -6.65 -15.05 -8.03
C ARG A 93 -5.24 -14.56 -8.42
N PRO A 94 -4.84 -14.75 -9.69
CA PRO A 94 -3.49 -14.35 -10.11
C PRO A 94 -3.19 -12.89 -9.86
N LEU A 95 -1.94 -12.63 -9.46
CA LEU A 95 -1.38 -11.28 -9.34
C LEU A 95 -0.31 -11.12 -10.40
N ILE A 96 -0.31 -9.98 -11.08
CA ILE A 96 0.68 -9.66 -12.12
C ILE A 96 1.39 -8.39 -11.67
N LEU A 97 2.69 -8.50 -11.39
CA LEU A 97 3.47 -7.32 -11.00
C LEU A 97 3.67 -6.42 -12.21
N ARG A 98 3.01 -5.25 -12.20
CA ARG A 98 3.09 -4.26 -13.27
C ARG A 98 3.79 -2.99 -12.84
N GLU A 99 4.09 -2.86 -11.56
CA GLU A 99 4.81 -1.72 -11.01
C GLU A 99 5.75 -2.18 -9.93
N GLY A 100 6.92 -1.52 -9.83
CA GLY A 100 7.96 -1.92 -8.91
C GLY A 100 8.91 -2.92 -9.54
N GLN A 101 9.97 -3.26 -8.83
CA GLN A 101 10.96 -4.24 -9.32
C GLN A 101 10.69 -5.65 -8.77
N ASP A 102 9.93 -5.75 -7.68
CA ASP A 102 9.63 -7.02 -7.04
C ASP A 102 8.42 -6.86 -6.12
N MET A 103 7.87 -7.97 -5.65
CA MET A 103 6.84 -7.98 -4.62
C MET A 103 7.00 -9.25 -3.77
N GLY A 104 6.51 -9.20 -2.54
CA GLY A 104 6.59 -10.35 -1.66
C GLY A 104 5.55 -10.31 -0.57
N TRP A 105 5.28 -11.48 0.02
CA TRP A 105 4.39 -11.65 1.14
C TRP A 105 5.20 -11.69 2.42
N PHE A 106 4.83 -10.88 3.41
CA PHE A 106 5.57 -10.77 4.66
C PHE A 106 4.60 -10.76 5.84
N ARG A 107 4.94 -11.44 6.91
CA ARG A 107 4.29 -11.17 8.20
C ARG A 107 4.73 -9.79 8.65
N ALA A 108 3.87 -9.07 9.36
CA ALA A 108 4.22 -7.74 9.85
C ALA A 108 5.53 -7.77 10.64
N SER A 109 5.73 -8.83 11.45
CA SER A 109 6.95 -9.03 12.24
C SER A 109 8.21 -9.29 11.41
N GLU A 110 8.06 -9.65 10.14
CA GLU A 110 9.18 -9.97 9.24
C GLU A 110 9.67 -8.76 8.44
N THR A 111 9.06 -7.59 8.62
CA THR A 111 9.37 -6.40 7.82
C THR A 111 10.47 -5.53 8.42
N SER A 112 11.00 -5.86 9.59
CA SER A 112 11.95 -5.01 10.31
C SER A 112 13.23 -4.72 9.53
N ASP A 113 13.68 -5.66 8.68
CA ASP A 113 14.88 -5.48 7.87
C ASP A 113 14.62 -4.82 6.51
N LEU A 114 13.37 -4.54 6.19
CA LEU A 114 13.02 -3.87 4.94
C LEU A 114 13.17 -2.36 5.09
N MET A 115 13.72 -1.73 4.05
CA MET A 115 13.77 -0.27 4.02
C MET A 115 12.38 0.24 3.65
N MET A 116 11.69 0.86 4.61
CA MET A 116 10.35 1.40 4.44
C MET A 116 10.31 2.84 4.94
N ASN A 117 9.45 3.66 4.33
CA ASN A 117 9.21 5.00 4.85
C ASN A 117 8.47 4.92 6.19
N GLU A 118 8.51 6.02 6.95
CA GLU A 118 7.97 6.04 8.31
C GLU A 118 6.46 5.84 8.37
N HIS A 119 5.72 6.43 7.43
CA HIS A 119 4.27 6.34 7.44
C HIS A 119 3.78 4.93 7.07
N ASP A 120 4.41 4.27 6.11
CA ASP A 120 4.08 2.88 5.82
C ASP A 120 4.47 1.97 6.98
N ARG A 121 5.65 2.22 7.57
CA ARG A 121 6.10 1.48 8.75
C ARG A 121 5.12 1.58 9.90
N SER A 122 4.56 2.77 10.14
CA SER A 122 3.60 2.97 11.23
C SER A 122 2.32 2.16 11.03
N VAL A 123 1.89 1.99 9.77
CA VAL A 123 0.72 1.15 9.46
C VAL A 123 1.05 -0.32 9.70
N VAL A 124 2.21 -0.78 9.27
CA VAL A 124 2.65 -2.16 9.52
C VAL A 124 2.73 -2.45 11.02
N GLU A 125 3.23 -1.51 11.81
CA GLU A 125 3.28 -1.66 13.27
C GLU A 125 1.87 -1.79 13.87
N GLU A 126 0.92 -1.01 13.38
CA GLU A 126 -0.47 -1.14 13.80
C GLU A 126 -1.03 -2.51 13.46
N MET A 127 -0.71 -3.04 12.28
CA MET A 127 -1.16 -4.36 11.85
C MET A 127 -0.58 -5.50 12.71
N LYS A 128 0.61 -5.33 13.27
CA LYS A 128 1.17 -6.31 14.20
C LYS A 128 0.23 -6.56 15.38
N HIS A 129 -0.38 -5.51 15.90
CA HIS A 129 -1.31 -5.65 17.03
C HIS A 129 -2.58 -6.40 16.65
N ILE A 130 -2.94 -6.40 15.38
CA ILE A 130 -4.17 -7.04 14.90
C ILE A 130 -3.90 -8.49 14.48
N PHE A 131 -2.81 -8.73 13.74
CA PHE A 131 -2.53 -10.03 13.13
C PHE A 131 -1.57 -10.90 13.94
N ASP A 132 -0.66 -10.29 14.67
CA ASP A 132 0.42 -11.03 15.36
C ASP A 132 0.26 -11.00 16.89
N SER A 133 -0.91 -10.59 17.36
CA SER A 133 -1.19 -10.54 18.80
C SER A 133 -1.51 -11.91 19.40
#